data_e7ac2967d996fb7131bd5e56bbe1c932
#
_entry.id   e7ac2967d996fb7131bd5e56bbe1c932
#
_cell.length_a   1.000
_cell.length_b   1.000
_cell.length_c   1.000
_cell.angle_alpha   90.00
_cell.angle_beta   90.00
_cell.angle_gamma   90.00
#
_symmetry.space_group_name_H-M   'P 1'
#
loop_
_entity.id
_entity.type
_entity.pdbx_description
1 polymer ?
#
loop_
_entity_poly.entity_id
_entity_poly.type
_entity_poly.pdbx_seq_one_letter_code
_entity_poly.pdbx_strand_id
1 'polypeptide(L)'
;MMSRSFSPSLLAVAALLLLVGCGEKETTSVLIERSLSDSEKNFKIAESSTQRFRYQTTPAAGNAGTAGENTGGPKLIYDTPEGWAEKPGSTMRDINFSIGENGEAECYVARLPGAGGGLLANVNRWRSQMGAEPLTEEQVAALPTKPLFGQQASFVAVDGSYTPGMGTSDTFENYRLLGLILASDAGAVFVKMTGPKDLVTKNEAAFDQFTQSIDVNLN
;
A
#
# COMPACT_ATOMS: atom_id res chain seq x y z
N MET A 1 -49.44 23.96 -73.78
CA MET A 1 -48.76 24.76 -74.83
C MET A 1 -47.24 24.70 -74.50
N MET A 2 -46.49 24.20 -75.47
CA MET A 2 -44.99 24.21 -75.61
C MET A 2 -44.19 23.59 -74.47
N SER A 3 -43.77 22.32 -74.58
CA SER A 3 -42.70 21.79 -75.44
C SER A 3 -41.36 22.55 -75.33
N ARG A 4 -40.39 21.90 -74.74
CA ARG A 4 -39.07 21.68 -75.33
C ARG A 4 -38.21 20.79 -74.48
N SER A 5 -38.00 19.64 -75.03
CA SER A 5 -36.89 18.75 -75.01
C SER A 5 -35.53 19.45 -75.08
N PHE A 6 -34.50 18.96 -74.36
CA PHE A 6 -33.17 18.77 -74.92
C PHE A 6 -32.33 17.78 -74.06
N SER A 7 -31.73 16.92 -74.77
CA SER A 7 -30.96 15.76 -74.49
C SER A 7 -29.48 16.06 -74.15
N PRO A 8 -28.64 15.03 -74.01
CA PRO A 8 -27.74 14.82 -72.93
C PRO A 8 -26.29 15.20 -73.27
N SER A 9 -25.49 15.42 -72.26
CA SER A 9 -24.03 15.43 -72.47
C SER A 9 -23.36 14.55 -71.41
N LEU A 10 -22.84 13.46 -71.96
CA LEU A 10 -21.83 12.62 -71.31
C LEU A 10 -20.67 13.51 -70.87
N LEU A 11 -20.34 13.47 -69.60
CA LEU A 11 -19.01 13.81 -69.12
C LEU A 11 -18.59 12.72 -68.14
N ALA A 12 -17.69 11.87 -68.60
CA ALA A 12 -16.97 10.90 -67.81
C ALA A 12 -16.05 11.64 -66.85
N VAL A 13 -16.37 11.60 -65.56
CA VAL A 13 -15.44 12.01 -64.50
C VAL A 13 -14.78 10.78 -63.97
N ALA A 14 -13.50 10.66 -64.29
CA ALA A 14 -12.61 9.62 -63.77
C ALA A 14 -12.52 9.78 -62.22
N ALA A 15 -13.04 8.80 -61.48
CA ALA A 15 -12.85 8.70 -60.06
C ALA A 15 -11.40 8.30 -59.79
N LEU A 16 -10.58 9.26 -59.39
CA LEU A 16 -9.24 9.02 -58.87
C LEU A 16 -9.39 8.52 -57.44
N LEU A 17 -9.31 7.21 -57.22
CA LEU A 17 -9.22 6.59 -55.93
C LEU A 17 -7.85 6.92 -55.32
N LEU A 18 -7.82 7.90 -54.44
CA LEU A 18 -6.70 8.10 -53.52
C LEU A 18 -6.78 7.04 -52.44
N LEU A 19 -6.03 5.98 -52.61
CA LEU A 19 -5.67 5.06 -51.53
C LEU A 19 -4.77 5.82 -50.53
N VAL A 20 -5.40 6.33 -49.49
CA VAL A 20 -4.66 6.74 -48.30
C VAL A 20 -4.17 5.47 -47.61
N GLY A 21 -2.95 5.09 -47.90
CA GLY A 21 -2.27 4.06 -47.16
C GLY A 21 -2.11 4.51 -45.71
N CYS A 22 -2.76 3.81 -44.80
CA CYS A 22 -2.38 3.86 -43.39
C CYS A 22 -0.93 3.39 -43.29
N GLY A 23 -0.01 4.31 -43.13
CA GLY A 23 1.36 4.00 -42.77
C GLY A 23 1.36 3.37 -41.38
N GLU A 24 1.53 2.07 -41.29
CA GLU A 24 1.94 1.41 -40.07
C GLU A 24 3.27 2.04 -39.65
N LYS A 25 3.26 2.68 -38.48
CA LYS A 25 4.49 3.08 -37.83
C LYS A 25 5.19 1.79 -37.39
N GLU A 26 6.17 1.37 -38.15
CA GLU A 26 7.11 0.36 -37.69
C GLU A 26 7.75 0.87 -36.40
N THR A 27 7.33 0.30 -35.28
CA THR A 27 7.98 0.50 -34.00
C THR A 27 9.25 -0.34 -34.04
N THR A 28 10.33 0.29 -34.45
CA THR A 28 11.65 -0.33 -34.36
C THR A 28 12.01 -0.43 -32.89
N SER A 29 11.77 -1.57 -32.27
CA SER A 29 12.30 -1.89 -30.95
C SER A 29 13.81 -2.10 -31.11
N VAL A 30 14.58 -1.13 -30.65
CA VAL A 30 16.04 -1.29 -30.56
C VAL A 30 16.30 -2.25 -29.40
N LEU A 31 16.53 -3.52 -29.73
CA LEU A 31 17.08 -4.49 -28.79
C LEU A 31 18.54 -4.12 -28.54
N ILE A 32 18.80 -3.49 -27.40
CA ILE A 32 20.16 -3.28 -26.91
C ILE A 32 20.63 -4.62 -26.32
N GLU A 33 21.38 -5.38 -27.07
CA GLU A 33 22.08 -6.55 -26.54
C GLU A 33 23.21 -6.08 -25.65
N ARG A 34 23.05 -6.31 -24.35
CA ARG A 34 24.07 -6.10 -23.33
C ARG A 34 24.72 -7.42 -22.98
N SER A 35 26.04 -7.53 -23.06
CA SER A 35 26.73 -8.69 -22.52
C SER A 35 26.63 -8.71 -21.00
N LEU A 36 26.18 -9.82 -20.44
CA LEU A 36 26.08 -10.04 -19.01
C LEU A 36 27.50 -10.11 -18.38
N SER A 37 27.67 -9.50 -17.23
CA SER A 37 28.89 -9.64 -16.41
C SER A 37 29.00 -11.09 -15.88
N ASP A 38 30.19 -11.49 -15.43
CA ASP A 38 30.39 -12.86 -14.94
C ASP A 38 29.57 -13.15 -13.66
N SER A 39 29.22 -12.15 -12.87
CA SER A 39 28.30 -12.26 -11.75
C SER A 39 26.86 -12.49 -12.20
N GLU A 40 26.44 -11.92 -13.32
CA GLU A 40 25.09 -12.10 -13.89
C GLU A 40 24.96 -13.44 -14.62
N LYS A 41 26.06 -14.02 -15.12
CA LYS A 41 26.08 -15.35 -15.76
C LYS A 41 25.93 -16.50 -14.75
N ASN A 42 26.31 -16.27 -13.49
CA ASN A 42 26.18 -17.26 -12.41
C ASN A 42 24.81 -17.24 -11.73
N PHE A 43 23.83 -16.60 -12.33
CA PHE A 43 22.48 -16.54 -11.83
C PHE A 43 21.82 -17.94 -11.87
N LYS A 44 21.48 -18.48 -10.71
CA LYS A 44 20.74 -19.74 -10.59
C LYS A 44 19.25 -19.48 -10.72
N ILE A 45 18.67 -19.99 -11.79
CA ILE A 45 17.21 -19.93 -11.98
C ILE A 45 16.57 -20.95 -11.06
N ALA A 46 15.68 -20.54 -10.19
CA ALA A 46 14.90 -21.46 -9.37
C ALA A 46 13.89 -22.23 -10.22
N GLU A 47 13.95 -23.55 -10.18
CA GLU A 47 13.10 -24.43 -10.99
C GLU A 47 11.65 -24.51 -10.49
N SER A 48 11.39 -24.06 -9.26
CA SER A 48 10.06 -24.06 -8.67
C SER A 48 9.80 -22.83 -7.80
N SER A 49 8.52 -22.52 -7.56
CA SER A 49 8.11 -21.47 -6.64
C SER A 49 8.69 -21.67 -5.24
N THR A 50 8.72 -22.91 -4.77
CA THR A 50 9.29 -23.28 -3.47
C THR A 50 10.79 -22.98 -3.38
N GLN A 51 11.52 -23.17 -4.47
CA GLN A 51 12.95 -22.83 -4.54
C GLN A 51 13.16 -21.32 -4.58
N ARG A 52 12.32 -20.56 -5.29
CA ARG A 52 12.39 -19.08 -5.31
C ARG A 52 12.26 -18.48 -3.91
N PHE A 53 11.34 -19.01 -3.10
CA PHE A 53 11.16 -18.56 -1.73
C PHE A 53 12.29 -19.00 -0.79
N ARG A 54 12.92 -20.16 -1.02
CA ARG A 54 14.07 -20.63 -0.23
C ARG A 54 15.35 -19.81 -0.45
N TYR A 55 15.59 -19.28 -1.64
CA TYR A 55 16.76 -18.43 -1.91
C TYR A 55 16.68 -17.05 -1.26
N GLN A 56 15.49 -16.62 -0.84
CA GLN A 56 15.30 -15.38 -0.07
C GLN A 56 15.50 -15.58 1.45
N THR A 57 15.59 -16.82 1.89
CA THR A 57 15.73 -17.18 3.31
C THR A 57 16.96 -18.00 3.57
N THR A 58 18.16 -17.58 3.10
CA THR A 58 19.38 -18.18 3.62
C THR A 58 19.71 -17.45 4.93
N PRO A 59 19.41 -18.04 6.11
CA PRO A 59 19.97 -17.53 7.36
C PRO A 59 21.47 -17.82 7.31
N ALA A 60 22.29 -16.83 7.53
CA ALA A 60 23.65 -17.08 7.97
C ALA A 60 23.55 -17.98 9.20
N ALA A 61 24.23 -19.13 9.14
CA ALA A 61 24.27 -20.09 10.23
C ALA A 61 24.76 -19.40 11.52
N GLY A 62 23.92 -19.35 12.54
CA GLY A 62 24.32 -18.92 13.87
C GLY A 62 23.17 -18.38 14.70
N ASN A 63 22.70 -19.17 15.62
CA ASN A 63 21.85 -18.92 16.78
C ASN A 63 20.32 -18.98 16.57
N ALA A 64 19.77 -20.09 17.07
CA ALA A 64 18.41 -20.18 17.58
C ALA A 64 18.25 -19.21 18.77
N GLY A 65 17.38 -18.21 18.62
CA GLY A 65 17.06 -17.31 19.73
C GLY A 65 16.17 -16.15 19.26
N THR A 66 14.94 -16.16 19.75
CA THR A 66 13.95 -15.07 19.74
C THR A 66 13.28 -14.74 18.40
N ALA A 67 12.04 -15.20 18.29
CA ALA A 67 11.04 -14.62 17.38
C ALA A 67 10.91 -13.11 17.68
N GLY A 68 11.19 -12.26 16.67
CA GLY A 68 10.99 -10.82 16.84
C GLY A 68 11.98 -9.88 16.12
N GLU A 69 12.74 -10.34 15.14
CA GLU A 69 13.60 -9.47 14.33
C GLU A 69 13.34 -9.74 12.84
N ASN A 70 12.76 -8.89 11.99
CA ASN A 70 13.31 -7.68 11.47
C ASN A 70 12.64 -7.24 10.19
N THR A 71 12.17 -6.08 10.15
CA THR A 71 12.30 -5.23 8.98
C THR A 71 13.71 -4.62 9.08
N GLY A 72 14.63 -4.84 8.15
CA GLY A 72 16.05 -4.47 8.23
C GLY A 72 16.38 -2.97 8.35
N GLY A 73 15.55 -2.22 9.08
CA GLY A 73 15.70 -0.81 9.40
C GLY A 73 16.18 -0.56 10.83
N PRO A 74 16.50 0.70 11.20
CA PRO A 74 16.93 1.05 12.54
C PRO A 74 15.86 0.68 13.57
N LYS A 75 16.29 0.30 14.77
CA LYS A 75 15.40 -0.05 15.87
C LYS A 75 14.56 1.15 16.28
N LEU A 76 13.26 0.96 16.46
CA LEU A 76 12.37 1.99 16.98
C LEU A 76 12.49 2.09 18.50
N ILE A 77 12.39 3.30 19.02
CA ILE A 77 12.22 3.63 20.44
C ILE A 77 10.87 4.30 20.61
N TYR A 78 10.22 4.05 21.73
CA TYR A 78 8.87 4.55 22.02
C TYR A 78 8.55 4.37 23.49
N ASP A 79 7.56 5.14 23.98
CA ASP A 79 6.98 4.95 25.29
C ASP A 79 5.76 4.05 25.19
N THR A 80 5.74 2.95 25.97
CA THR A 80 4.59 2.05 26.03
C THR A 80 3.48 2.68 26.88
N PRO A 81 2.27 2.91 26.33
CA PRO A 81 1.16 3.44 27.10
C PRO A 81 0.73 2.49 28.22
N GLU A 82 0.23 3.08 29.32
CA GLU A 82 -0.31 2.30 30.43
C GLU A 82 -1.50 1.44 29.98
N GLY A 83 -1.51 0.18 30.43
CA GLY A 83 -2.55 -0.79 30.08
C GLY A 83 -2.42 -1.42 28.69
N TRP A 84 -1.38 -1.09 27.93
CA TRP A 84 -1.08 -1.77 26.67
C TRP A 84 -0.08 -2.90 26.91
N ALA A 85 -0.41 -4.10 26.41
CA ALA A 85 0.46 -5.26 26.54
C ALA A 85 1.23 -5.48 25.22
N GLU A 86 2.55 -5.41 25.30
CA GLU A 86 3.43 -5.65 24.15
C GLU A 86 3.37 -7.11 23.71
N LYS A 87 3.25 -7.31 22.41
CA LYS A 87 3.30 -8.65 21.77
C LYS A 87 4.54 -8.75 20.89
N PRO A 88 5.02 -9.97 20.66
CA PRO A 88 6.07 -10.17 19.68
C PRO A 88 5.72 -9.53 18.33
N GLY A 89 6.67 -8.84 17.74
CA GLY A 89 6.57 -8.33 16.38
C GLY A 89 6.44 -9.49 15.38
N SER A 90 6.20 -9.13 14.13
CA SER A 90 6.16 -10.09 13.02
C SER A 90 6.99 -9.55 11.87
N THR A 91 7.13 -10.32 10.80
CA THR A 91 7.84 -9.90 9.58
C THR A 91 7.33 -8.57 9.00
N MET A 92 6.09 -8.19 9.33
CA MET A 92 5.44 -6.98 8.79
C MET A 92 5.05 -5.96 9.88
N ARG A 93 5.32 -6.24 11.16
CA ARG A 93 4.97 -5.37 12.29
C ARG A 93 6.19 -5.21 13.19
N ASP A 94 6.74 -4.01 13.24
CA ASP A 94 7.88 -3.67 14.10
C ASP A 94 7.49 -3.62 15.58
N ILE A 95 6.31 -3.07 15.87
CA ILE A 95 5.73 -2.92 17.19
C ILE A 95 4.31 -3.50 17.13
N ASN A 96 3.90 -4.18 18.19
CA ASN A 96 2.58 -4.80 18.24
C ASN A 96 2.07 -4.85 19.68
N PHE A 97 0.90 -4.28 19.92
CA PHE A 97 0.23 -4.26 21.22
C PHE A 97 -1.14 -4.92 21.18
N SER A 98 -1.51 -5.54 22.28
CA SER A 98 -2.90 -5.83 22.60
C SER A 98 -3.38 -4.86 23.68
N ILE A 99 -4.64 -4.47 23.60
CA ILE A 99 -5.29 -3.46 24.44
C ILE A 99 -6.62 -4.03 24.93
N GLY A 100 -6.92 -3.80 26.21
CA GLY A 100 -8.09 -4.40 26.86
C GLY A 100 -7.72 -5.66 27.64
N GLU A 101 -8.59 -6.08 28.57
CA GLU A 101 -8.34 -7.19 29.49
C GLU A 101 -8.11 -8.53 28.76
N ASN A 102 -8.80 -8.73 27.63
CA ASN A 102 -8.68 -9.93 26.81
C ASN A 102 -8.01 -9.65 25.44
N GLY A 103 -7.44 -8.45 25.24
CA GLY A 103 -6.82 -8.05 24.00
C GLY A 103 -7.81 -7.79 22.87
N GLU A 104 -8.94 -7.18 23.18
CA GLU A 104 -10.04 -6.91 22.25
C GLU A 104 -9.67 -5.86 21.19
N ALA A 105 -8.70 -5.00 21.47
CA ALA A 105 -8.12 -4.09 20.50
C ALA A 105 -6.64 -4.37 20.29
N GLU A 106 -6.14 -3.99 19.12
CA GLU A 106 -4.72 -4.06 18.78
C GLU A 106 -4.22 -2.69 18.31
N CYS A 107 -2.96 -2.40 18.58
CA CYS A 107 -2.22 -1.31 17.95
C CYS A 107 -0.89 -1.83 17.42
N TYR A 108 -0.52 -1.46 16.20
CA TYR A 108 0.76 -1.86 15.64
C TYR A 108 1.41 -0.77 14.80
N VAL A 109 2.72 -0.88 14.66
CA VAL A 109 3.53 -0.10 13.73
C VAL A 109 4.10 -1.03 12.68
N ALA A 110 3.98 -0.64 11.42
CA ALA A 110 4.55 -1.35 10.28
C ALA A 110 5.32 -0.38 9.38
N ARG A 111 6.50 -0.80 8.92
CA ARG A 111 7.30 -0.07 7.93
C ARG A 111 7.36 -0.88 6.64
N LEU A 112 7.01 -0.27 5.53
CA LEU A 112 7.08 -0.91 4.21
C LEU A 112 8.05 -0.14 3.31
N PRO A 113 8.97 -0.84 2.63
CA PRO A 113 9.85 -0.20 1.66
C PRO A 113 9.06 0.28 0.43
N GLY A 114 9.56 1.33 -0.22
CA GLY A 114 8.91 1.96 -1.35
C GLY A 114 7.64 2.71 -0.96
N ALA A 115 6.89 3.22 -1.92
CA ALA A 115 5.71 4.05 -1.66
C ALA A 115 4.53 3.31 -0.97
N GLY A 116 4.68 2.01 -0.63
CA GLY A 116 3.66 1.23 0.09
C GLY A 116 2.28 1.19 -0.56
N GLY A 117 2.19 1.45 -1.88
CA GLY A 117 0.92 1.54 -2.62
C GLY A 117 0.29 2.93 -2.65
N GLY A 118 0.93 3.94 -2.04
CA GLY A 118 0.44 5.32 -2.02
C GLY A 118 -0.62 5.60 -0.93
N LEU A 119 -0.78 6.87 -0.59
CA LEU A 119 -1.66 7.31 0.49
C LEU A 119 -3.13 6.97 0.22
N LEU A 120 -3.64 7.33 -0.96
CA LEU A 120 -5.04 7.13 -1.36
C LEU A 120 -5.46 5.66 -1.25
N ALA A 121 -4.66 4.75 -1.81
CA ALA A 121 -4.97 3.32 -1.79
C ALA A 121 -4.97 2.74 -0.36
N ASN A 122 -4.05 3.18 0.49
CA ASN A 122 -3.97 2.72 1.88
C ASN A 122 -5.11 3.24 2.74
N VAL A 123 -5.47 4.52 2.61
CA VAL A 123 -6.65 5.11 3.28
C VAL A 123 -7.91 4.34 2.88
N ASN A 124 -8.12 4.14 1.58
CA ASN A 124 -9.32 3.46 1.08
C ASN A 124 -9.35 1.97 1.44
N ARG A 125 -8.18 1.30 1.53
CA ARG A 125 -8.10 -0.05 2.06
C ARG A 125 -8.56 -0.13 3.53
N TRP A 126 -8.13 0.82 4.38
CA TRP A 126 -8.56 0.86 5.78
C TRP A 126 -10.05 1.18 5.91
N ARG A 127 -10.55 2.10 5.09
CA ARG A 127 -11.97 2.42 5.04
C ARG A 127 -12.82 1.23 4.60
N SER A 128 -12.37 0.51 3.57
CA SER A 128 -13.03 -0.73 3.12
C SER A 128 -13.06 -1.80 4.21
N GLN A 129 -11.98 -1.95 5.00
CA GLN A 129 -11.98 -2.86 6.15
C GLN A 129 -13.03 -2.48 7.22
N MET A 130 -13.42 -1.22 7.28
CA MET A 130 -14.43 -0.69 8.20
C MET A 130 -15.82 -0.60 7.58
N GLY A 131 -16.02 -1.13 6.38
CA GLY A 131 -17.29 -1.04 5.65
C GLY A 131 -17.65 0.39 5.22
N ALA A 132 -16.69 1.30 5.16
CA ALA A 132 -16.89 2.70 4.81
C ALA A 132 -16.57 2.97 3.33
N GLU A 133 -17.31 3.91 2.72
CA GLU A 133 -17.12 4.33 1.34
C GLU A 133 -15.72 4.91 1.10
N PRO A 134 -15.13 4.69 -0.08
CA PRO A 134 -13.82 5.24 -0.41
C PRO A 134 -13.87 6.77 -0.50
N LEU A 135 -12.73 7.40 -0.21
CA LEU A 135 -12.51 8.82 -0.41
C LEU A 135 -11.89 9.11 -1.77
N THR A 136 -12.14 10.31 -2.31
CA THR A 136 -11.43 10.83 -3.48
C THR A 136 -10.03 11.31 -3.11
N GLU A 137 -9.19 11.61 -4.09
CA GLU A 137 -7.84 12.13 -3.88
C GLU A 137 -7.85 13.46 -3.13
N GLU A 138 -8.79 14.36 -3.48
CA GLU A 138 -8.96 15.65 -2.81
C GLU A 138 -9.39 15.50 -1.34
N GLN A 139 -10.26 14.53 -1.06
CA GLN A 139 -10.70 14.25 0.31
C GLN A 139 -9.55 13.66 1.15
N VAL A 140 -8.73 12.81 0.54
CA VAL A 140 -7.55 12.24 1.21
C VAL A 140 -6.49 13.31 1.46
N ALA A 141 -6.28 14.24 0.52
CA ALA A 141 -5.37 15.38 0.70
C ALA A 141 -5.84 16.35 1.80
N ALA A 142 -7.14 16.39 2.08
CA ALA A 142 -7.75 17.23 3.13
C ALA A 142 -7.85 16.53 4.51
N LEU A 143 -7.34 15.30 4.65
CA LEU A 143 -7.34 14.61 5.95
C LEU A 143 -6.55 15.40 7.00
N PRO A 144 -6.99 15.38 8.26
CA PRO A 144 -6.19 15.96 9.35
C PRO A 144 -4.85 15.24 9.47
N THR A 145 -3.87 15.92 10.02
CA THR A 145 -2.55 15.36 10.26
C THR A 145 -2.21 15.33 11.73
N LYS A 146 -1.38 14.36 12.13
CA LYS A 146 -0.81 14.26 13.48
C LYS A 146 0.70 13.99 13.38
N PRO A 147 1.48 14.37 14.39
CA PRO A 147 2.93 14.14 14.36
C PRO A 147 3.29 12.65 14.45
N LEU A 148 4.26 12.22 13.61
CA LEU A 148 4.88 10.91 13.64
C LEU A 148 6.34 11.08 13.15
N PHE A 149 7.33 10.65 13.92
CA PHE A 149 8.76 10.91 13.65
C PHE A 149 9.07 12.39 13.40
N GLY A 150 8.42 13.30 14.12
CA GLY A 150 8.58 14.75 13.93
C GLY A 150 8.01 15.29 12.60
N GLN A 151 7.34 14.47 11.79
CA GLN A 151 6.71 14.84 10.53
C GLN A 151 5.18 14.79 10.64
N GLN A 152 4.49 15.41 9.69
CA GLN A 152 3.02 15.39 9.65
C GLN A 152 2.54 14.15 8.89
N ALA A 153 1.95 13.20 9.59
CA ALA A 153 1.34 12.00 9.02
C ALA A 153 -0.16 12.20 8.83
N SER A 154 -0.73 11.66 7.75
CA SER A 154 -2.17 11.70 7.52
C SER A 154 -2.90 10.86 8.56
N PHE A 155 -3.88 11.47 9.25
CA PHE A 155 -4.67 10.80 10.28
C PHE A 155 -6.00 10.31 9.72
N VAL A 156 -6.32 9.06 10.00
CA VAL A 156 -7.55 8.38 9.59
C VAL A 156 -8.29 7.91 10.82
N ALA A 157 -9.55 8.31 10.98
CA ALA A 157 -10.46 7.79 11.99
C ALA A 157 -11.73 7.31 11.31
N VAL A 158 -12.12 6.06 11.54
CA VAL A 158 -13.30 5.45 10.92
C VAL A 158 -14.02 4.58 11.92
N ASP A 159 -15.32 4.79 12.07
CA ASP A 159 -16.23 3.91 12.80
C ASP A 159 -16.99 3.03 11.81
N GLY A 160 -17.22 1.78 12.15
CA GLY A 160 -17.95 0.87 11.29
C GLY A 160 -17.91 -0.60 11.72
N SER A 161 -18.17 -1.46 10.75
CA SER A 161 -18.11 -2.92 10.89
C SER A 161 -16.77 -3.41 10.37
N TYR A 162 -15.90 -3.87 11.25
CA TYR A 162 -14.54 -4.24 10.91
C TYR A 162 -14.44 -5.67 10.37
N THR A 163 -13.90 -5.79 9.17
CA THR A 163 -13.52 -7.08 8.57
C THR A 163 -12.00 -7.10 8.39
N PRO A 164 -11.23 -7.96 9.10
CA PRO A 164 -9.75 -7.93 9.11
C PRO A 164 -9.16 -8.24 7.76
N GLY A 165 -9.63 -8.50 6.73
CA GLY A 165 -9.00 -8.84 5.44
C GLY A 165 -8.39 -10.24 5.46
N MET A 166 -7.51 -10.54 4.53
CA MET A 166 -7.03 -11.88 4.14
C MET A 166 -7.13 -12.98 5.21
N GLY A 167 -7.99 -13.99 4.98
CA GLY A 167 -8.02 -15.24 5.75
C GLY A 167 -9.18 -15.38 6.73
N THR A 168 -9.99 -14.35 6.93
CA THR A 168 -11.21 -14.45 7.75
C THR A 168 -12.38 -13.75 7.07
N SER A 169 -13.56 -14.30 7.26
CA SER A 169 -14.86 -13.68 6.91
C SER A 169 -15.55 -13.06 8.12
N ASP A 170 -14.91 -13.09 9.29
CA ASP A 170 -15.50 -12.56 10.51
C ASP A 170 -15.65 -11.05 10.40
N THR A 171 -16.79 -10.53 10.77
CA THR A 171 -17.10 -9.11 10.83
C THR A 171 -17.44 -8.74 12.27
N PHE A 172 -16.81 -7.69 12.76
CA PHE A 172 -16.98 -7.19 14.10
C PHE A 172 -17.72 -5.86 14.06
N GLU A 173 -18.92 -5.83 14.61
CA GLU A 173 -19.75 -4.63 14.64
C GLU A 173 -19.28 -3.63 15.70
N ASN A 174 -19.61 -2.35 15.49
CA ASN A 174 -19.30 -1.26 16.43
C ASN A 174 -17.79 -1.14 16.76
N TYR A 175 -16.98 -1.19 15.72
CA TYR A 175 -15.53 -1.00 15.82
C TYR A 175 -15.12 0.42 15.44
N ARG A 176 -13.93 0.81 15.88
CA ARG A 176 -13.23 2.03 15.48
C ARG A 176 -11.84 1.69 15.03
N LEU A 177 -11.42 2.35 13.98
CA LEU A 177 -10.04 2.37 13.48
C LEU A 177 -9.49 3.78 13.65
N LEU A 178 -8.32 3.90 14.29
CA LEU A 178 -7.47 5.08 14.25
C LEU A 178 -6.17 4.71 13.56
N GLY A 179 -5.67 5.57 12.68
CA GLY A 179 -4.43 5.28 11.98
C GLY A 179 -3.68 6.51 11.53
N LEU A 180 -2.36 6.36 11.46
CA LEU A 180 -1.44 7.33 10.85
C LEU A 180 -0.75 6.69 9.66
N ILE A 181 -0.63 7.44 8.59
CA ILE A 181 0.12 7.06 7.40
C ILE A 181 1.13 8.17 7.10
N LEU A 182 2.40 7.86 7.24
CA LEU A 182 3.51 8.68 6.80
C LEU A 182 4.13 8.02 5.57
N ALA A 183 3.86 8.57 4.40
CA ALA A 183 4.36 8.05 3.13
C ALA A 183 5.43 8.98 2.56
N SER A 184 6.50 8.40 2.04
CA SER A 184 7.59 9.07 1.34
C SER A 184 8.11 8.20 0.20
N ASP A 185 9.00 8.73 -0.64
CA ASP A 185 9.66 7.98 -1.70
C ASP A 185 10.54 6.84 -1.16
N ALA A 186 11.06 7.00 0.06
CA ALA A 186 11.89 5.99 0.72
C ALA A 186 11.10 4.84 1.32
N GLY A 187 9.83 5.08 1.67
CA GLY A 187 8.99 4.08 2.32
C GLY A 187 7.75 4.68 2.95
N ALA A 188 6.93 3.81 3.53
CA ALA A 188 5.74 4.20 4.25
C ALA A 188 5.74 3.60 5.66
N VAL A 189 5.35 4.42 6.64
CA VAL A 189 5.11 4.00 8.02
C VAL A 189 3.62 4.06 8.30
N PHE A 190 3.13 2.99 8.86
CA PHE A 190 1.74 2.83 9.26
C PHE A 190 1.67 2.60 10.77
N VAL A 191 0.88 3.41 11.45
CA VAL A 191 0.45 3.12 12.81
C VAL A 191 -1.05 2.90 12.78
N LYS A 192 -1.53 1.77 13.28
CA LYS A 192 -2.96 1.44 13.23
C LYS A 192 -3.42 0.86 14.56
N MET A 193 -4.48 1.44 15.11
CA MET A 193 -5.22 0.88 16.24
C MET A 193 -6.63 0.49 15.77
N THR A 194 -7.09 -0.70 16.14
CA THR A 194 -8.42 -1.22 15.75
C THR A 194 -8.99 -2.04 16.89
N GLY A 195 -10.26 -1.86 17.17
CA GLY A 195 -10.96 -2.60 18.22
C GLY A 195 -12.38 -2.09 18.44
N PRO A 196 -13.08 -2.57 19.49
CA PRO A 196 -14.37 -2.05 19.91
C PRO A 196 -14.33 -0.52 20.09
N LYS A 197 -15.31 0.17 19.53
CA LYS A 197 -15.33 1.63 19.44
C LYS A 197 -15.09 2.33 20.79
N ASP A 198 -15.74 1.87 21.85
CA ASP A 198 -15.61 2.48 23.16
C ASP A 198 -14.21 2.30 23.76
N LEU A 199 -13.61 1.13 23.53
CA LEU A 199 -12.26 0.84 24.00
C LEU A 199 -11.23 1.69 23.24
N VAL A 200 -11.34 1.76 21.92
CA VAL A 200 -10.45 2.60 21.09
C VAL A 200 -10.62 4.08 21.44
N THR A 201 -11.85 4.55 21.66
CA THR A 201 -12.13 5.93 22.05
C THR A 201 -11.48 6.29 23.40
N LYS A 202 -11.54 5.38 24.38
CA LYS A 202 -10.87 5.56 25.68
C LYS A 202 -9.34 5.63 25.56
N ASN A 203 -8.79 5.00 24.55
CA ASN A 203 -7.35 4.93 24.30
C ASN A 203 -6.84 5.96 23.28
N GLU A 204 -7.67 6.90 22.79
CA GLU A 204 -7.26 7.86 21.77
C GLU A 204 -6.13 8.79 22.26
N ALA A 205 -6.19 9.27 23.49
CA ALA A 205 -5.12 10.07 24.08
C ALA A 205 -3.80 9.27 24.25
N ALA A 206 -3.90 8.00 24.64
CA ALA A 206 -2.76 7.09 24.74
C ALA A 206 -2.16 6.80 23.36
N PHE A 207 -3.01 6.65 22.33
CA PHE A 207 -2.57 6.52 20.94
C PHE A 207 -1.79 7.76 20.47
N ASP A 208 -2.27 8.95 20.79
CA ASP A 208 -1.59 10.19 20.41
C ASP A 208 -0.24 10.34 21.15
N GLN A 209 -0.17 10.01 22.44
CA GLN A 209 1.09 10.00 23.19
C GLN A 209 2.08 8.98 22.61
N PHE A 210 1.62 7.76 22.34
CA PHE A 210 2.44 6.70 21.75
C PHE A 210 3.01 7.13 20.41
N THR A 211 2.18 7.62 19.49
CA THR A 211 2.64 7.99 18.14
C THR A 211 3.63 9.15 18.15
N GLN A 212 3.51 10.08 19.10
CA GLN A 212 4.45 11.18 19.28
C GLN A 212 5.78 10.74 19.89
N SER A 213 5.79 9.67 20.69
CA SER A 213 7.00 9.14 21.33
C SER A 213 7.85 8.27 20.40
N ILE A 214 7.30 7.84 19.26
CA ILE A 214 8.02 6.95 18.34
C ILE A 214 9.18 7.70 17.66
N ASP A 215 10.38 7.15 17.80
CA ASP A 215 11.58 7.67 17.17
C ASP A 215 12.50 6.51 16.72
N VAL A 216 13.57 6.81 16.03
CA VAL A 216 14.57 5.84 15.58
C VAL A 216 15.80 5.88 16.47
N ASN A 217 16.27 4.71 16.89
CA ASN A 217 17.56 4.61 17.56
C ASN A 217 18.68 4.68 16.49
N LEU A 218 19.46 5.75 16.50
CA LEU A 218 20.56 5.97 15.57
C LEU A 218 21.93 5.50 16.12
N ASN A 219 21.91 4.78 17.26
CA ASN A 219 23.13 4.24 17.88
C ASN A 219 23.42 2.81 17.43
#